data_60d0fe81a8f9f3b207bf69fee553113c
#
_entry.id   60d0fe81a8f9f3b207bf69fee553113c
#
_cell.length_a   1.000
_cell.length_b   1.000
_cell.length_c   1.000
_cell.angle_alpha   90.00
_cell.angle_beta   90.00
_cell.angle_gamma   90.00
#
_symmetry.space_group_name_H-M   'P 1'
#
loop_
_entity.id
_entity.type
_entity.pdbx_description
1 polymer ?
#
loop_
_entity_poly.entity_id
_entity_poly.type
_entity_poly.pdbx_seq_one_letter_code
_entity_poly.pdbx_strand_id
1 'polypeptide(L)'
;IDSCYVSRDSTYRLFSIVAYFNDDYLGGDIYFPNLGFTLKPKKGSCLIFPSDNSYLHGVKPVIGQKVISPCWFHIKANEFNVFDPAVV
;
A
#
# COMPACT_ATOMS: atom_id res chain seq x y z
N ILE A 1 5.44 -2.76 -6.59
CA ILE A 1 5.09 -1.37 -6.32
C ILE A 1 3.59 -1.19 -6.46
N ASP A 2 3.00 -0.64 -5.45
CA ASP A 2 1.59 -0.33 -5.46
C ASP A 2 1.38 1.07 -5.96
N SER A 3 1.10 1.19 -7.24
CA SER A 3 0.75 2.48 -7.80
C SER A 3 -0.68 2.44 -8.31
N CYS A 4 -1.29 3.60 -8.34
CA CYS A 4 -2.65 3.73 -8.83
C CYS A 4 -2.67 3.55 -10.34
N TYR A 5 -3.46 2.63 -10.81
CA TYR A 5 -3.63 2.39 -12.23
C TYR A 5 -5.02 1.83 -12.52
N VAL A 6 -5.45 2.00 -13.75
CA VAL A 6 -6.72 1.43 -14.21
C VAL A 6 -6.41 0.13 -14.93
N SER A 7 -6.99 -0.96 -14.48
CA SER A 7 -6.85 -2.25 -15.13
C SER A 7 -7.79 -2.36 -16.33
N ARG A 8 -7.62 -3.43 -17.11
CA ARG A 8 -8.44 -3.66 -18.30
C ARG A 8 -9.91 -3.86 -17.99
N ASP A 9 -10.22 -4.37 -16.82
CA ASP A 9 -11.58 -4.58 -16.38
C ASP A 9 -12.17 -3.36 -15.67
N SER A 10 -11.55 -2.20 -15.87
CA SER A 10 -11.97 -0.93 -15.27
C SER A 10 -11.86 -0.93 -13.75
N THR A 11 -10.89 -1.66 -13.24
CA THR A 11 -10.61 -1.70 -11.80
C THR A 11 -9.34 -0.94 -11.53
N TYR A 12 -9.33 -0.13 -10.48
CA TYR A 12 -8.12 0.53 -10.01
C TYR A 12 -8.07 0.57 -8.50
N ARG A 13 -6.84 0.65 -7.97
CA ARG A 13 -6.59 0.68 -6.54
C ARG A 13 -6.70 2.10 -6.02
N LEU A 14 -7.34 2.26 -4.87
CA LEU A 14 -7.40 3.54 -4.17
C LEU A 14 -6.40 3.62 -3.05
N PHE A 15 -6.35 2.59 -2.22
CA PHE A 15 -5.48 2.54 -1.06
C PHE A 15 -4.79 1.20 -0.97
N SER A 16 -3.56 1.25 -0.49
CA SER A 16 -2.80 0.08 -0.09
C SER A 16 -2.78 0.02 1.43
N ILE A 17 -3.00 -1.17 1.97
CA ILE A 17 -2.96 -1.42 3.40
C ILE A 17 -2.04 -2.61 3.64
N VAL A 18 -1.12 -2.46 4.58
CA VAL A 18 -0.23 -3.55 4.96
C VAL A 18 -0.33 -3.76 6.46
N ALA A 19 -0.74 -4.96 6.85
CA ALA A 19 -0.75 -5.35 8.26
C ALA A 19 0.53 -6.11 8.58
N TYR A 20 1.11 -5.82 9.72
CA TYR A 20 2.39 -6.40 10.15
C TYR A 20 2.16 -7.30 11.36
N PHE A 21 2.48 -8.58 11.20
CA PHE A 21 2.19 -9.58 12.23
C PHE A 21 3.38 -9.88 13.13
N ASN A 22 4.58 -9.48 12.73
CA ASN A 22 5.77 -9.62 13.55
C ASN A 22 6.75 -8.48 13.29
N ASP A 23 7.72 -8.33 14.17
CA ASP A 23 8.79 -7.35 14.02
C ASP A 23 10.14 -7.88 14.53
N ASP A 24 10.24 -9.18 14.73
CA ASP A 24 11.43 -9.85 15.26
C ASP A 24 12.41 -10.28 14.18
N TYR A 25 12.53 -9.49 13.14
CA TYR A 25 13.48 -9.67 12.03
C TYR A 25 14.38 -8.43 11.92
N LEU A 26 15.48 -8.56 11.19
CA LEU A 26 16.37 -7.45 10.88
C LEU A 26 16.06 -6.90 9.49
N GLY A 27 16.26 -5.60 9.31
CA GLY A 27 15.95 -4.94 8.06
C GLY A 27 14.46 -4.83 7.84
N GLY A 28 14.03 -4.87 6.58
CA GLY A 28 12.61 -4.85 6.24
C GLY A 28 11.95 -3.49 6.37
N ASP A 29 12.73 -2.42 6.55
CA ASP A 29 12.19 -1.07 6.61
C ASP A 29 11.53 -0.73 5.28
N ILE A 30 10.35 -0.14 5.35
CA ILE A 30 9.69 0.41 4.17
C ILE A 30 10.12 1.86 3.98
N TYR A 31 10.40 2.24 2.76
CA TYR A 31 10.81 3.61 2.44
C TYR A 31 10.02 4.16 1.27
N PHE A 32 9.73 5.44 1.36
CA PHE A 32 9.00 6.21 0.35
C PHE A 32 9.94 7.32 -0.14
N PRO A 33 10.67 7.10 -1.24
CA PRO A 33 11.71 8.04 -1.65
C PRO A 33 11.17 9.44 -1.98
N ASN A 34 9.97 9.53 -2.54
CA ASN A 34 9.38 10.82 -2.88
C ASN A 34 8.93 11.62 -1.65
N LEU A 35 8.79 10.96 -0.51
CA LEU A 35 8.39 11.59 0.74
C LEU A 35 9.55 11.75 1.72
N GLY A 36 10.70 11.18 1.41
CA GLY A 36 11.85 11.17 2.32
C GLY A 36 11.56 10.45 3.62
N PHE A 37 10.76 9.40 3.58
CA PHE A 37 10.25 8.72 4.75
C PHE A 37 10.67 7.25 4.77
N THR A 38 11.15 6.80 5.92
CA THR A 38 11.53 5.41 6.16
C THR A 38 10.99 4.97 7.51
N LEU A 39 10.44 3.76 7.55
CA LEU A 39 9.81 3.24 8.76
C LEU A 39 10.10 1.76 8.90
N LYS A 40 10.45 1.33 10.11
CA LYS A 40 10.37 -0.08 10.48
C LYS A 40 9.05 -0.34 11.16
N PRO A 41 8.14 -1.08 10.52
CA PRO A 41 6.82 -1.31 11.10
C PRO A 41 6.90 -2.18 12.35
N LYS A 42 6.03 -1.90 13.31
CA LYS A 42 5.95 -2.67 14.55
C LYS A 42 4.87 -3.73 14.43
N LYS A 43 5.06 -4.83 15.15
CA LYS A 43 4.07 -5.88 15.28
C LYS A 43 2.72 -5.30 15.70
N GLY A 44 1.67 -5.74 15.03
CA GLY A 44 0.31 -5.30 15.31
C GLY A 44 -0.06 -3.97 14.68
N SER A 45 0.85 -3.35 13.93
CA SER A 45 0.55 -2.10 13.22
C SER A 45 0.02 -2.36 11.83
N CYS A 46 -0.57 -1.32 11.26
CA CYS A 46 -1.09 -1.32 9.91
C CYS A 46 -0.67 -0.04 9.24
N LEU A 47 -0.12 -0.13 8.04
CA LEU A 47 0.28 1.01 7.24
C LEU A 47 -0.73 1.19 6.11
N ILE A 48 -1.27 2.40 6.00
CA ILE A 48 -2.27 2.73 4.98
C ILE A 48 -1.76 3.92 4.18
N PHE A 49 -1.78 3.80 2.88
CA PHE A 49 -1.33 4.88 2.01
C PHE A 49 -2.06 4.83 0.67
N PRO A 50 -2.21 5.97 -0.02
CA PRO A 50 -2.79 5.99 -1.36
C PRO A 50 -1.95 5.18 -2.34
N SER A 51 -2.63 4.49 -3.25
CA SER A 51 -1.97 3.67 -4.28
C SER A 51 -1.66 4.51 -5.52
N ASP A 52 -0.85 5.56 -5.37
CA ASP A 52 -0.46 6.40 -6.49
C ASP A 52 1.06 6.56 -6.55
N ASN A 53 1.53 7.21 -7.62
CA ASN A 53 2.96 7.32 -7.88
C ASN A 53 3.72 8.18 -6.87
N SER A 54 3.03 9.05 -6.14
CA SER A 54 3.66 9.82 -5.07
C SER A 54 4.09 8.95 -3.92
N TYR A 55 3.49 7.76 -3.79
CA TYR A 55 3.76 6.80 -2.73
C TYR A 55 4.50 5.56 -3.23
N LEU A 56 5.31 5.73 -4.26
CA LEU A 56 6.27 4.69 -4.64
C LEU A 56 7.13 4.34 -3.44
N HIS A 57 7.33 3.06 -3.24
CA HIS A 57 8.04 2.58 -2.06
C HIS A 57 8.83 1.33 -2.39
N GLY A 58 9.77 1.06 -1.53
CA GLY A 58 10.53 -0.18 -1.53
C GLY A 58 10.65 -0.70 -0.12
N VAL A 59 11.16 -1.91 -0.01
CA VAL A 59 11.41 -2.55 1.27
C VAL A 59 12.87 -2.98 1.30
N LYS A 60 13.57 -2.62 2.37
CA LYS A 60 14.96 -3.02 2.55
C LYS A 60 15.06 -4.52 2.81
N PRO A 61 16.18 -5.14 2.46
CA PRO A 61 16.34 -6.58 2.65
C PRO A 61 16.03 -7.03 4.07
N VAL A 62 15.43 -8.20 4.19
CA VAL A 62 15.02 -8.78 5.47
C VAL A 62 15.98 -9.92 5.82
N ILE A 63 16.43 -9.94 7.08
CA ILE A 63 17.11 -11.08 7.66
C ILE A 63 16.19 -11.66 8.71
N GLY A 64 15.74 -12.89 8.50
CA GLY A 64 14.73 -13.53 9.31
C GLY A 64 13.44 -13.72 8.54
N GLN A 65 12.35 -13.92 9.27
CA GLN A 65 11.03 -14.15 8.67
C GLN A 65 10.11 -12.96 8.96
N LYS A 66 9.63 -12.33 7.90
CA LYS A 66 8.69 -11.23 7.98
C LYS A 66 7.32 -11.70 7.55
N VAL A 67 6.30 -11.50 8.40
CA VAL A 67 4.94 -11.93 8.13
C VAL A 67 4.05 -10.70 8.00
N ILE A 68 3.49 -10.51 6.82
CA ILE A 68 2.63 -9.37 6.51
C ILE A 68 1.38 -9.85 5.78
N SER A 69 0.37 -9.00 5.78
CA SER A 69 -0.81 -9.20 4.94
C SER A 69 -1.08 -7.90 4.17
N PRO A 70 -0.76 -7.85 2.88
CA PRO A 70 -1.11 -6.70 2.05
C PRO A 70 -2.58 -6.80 1.62
N CYS A 71 -3.19 -5.65 1.46
CA CYS A 71 -4.56 -5.54 1.00
C CYS A 71 -4.73 -4.24 0.23
N TRP A 72 -5.66 -4.22 -0.71
CA TRP A 72 -5.93 -3.02 -1.50
C TRP A 72 -7.42 -2.79 -1.60
N PHE A 73 -7.82 -1.53 -1.50
CA PHE A 73 -9.17 -1.13 -1.86
C PHE A 73 -9.21 -0.80 -3.34
N HIS A 74 -10.20 -1.37 -4.01
CA HIS A 74 -10.39 -1.18 -5.45
C HIS A 74 -11.74 -0.54 -5.71
N ILE A 75 -11.82 0.18 -6.83
CA ILE A 75 -13.07 0.65 -7.41
C ILE A 75 -13.15 0.13 -8.83
N LYS A 76 -14.30 -0.40 -9.21
CA LYS A 76 -14.59 -0.66 -10.62
C LYS A 76 -15.30 0.55 -11.19
N ALA A 77 -14.79 1.06 -12.30
CA ALA A 77 -15.33 2.28 -12.88
C ALA A 77 -16.81 2.16 -13.28
N ASN A 78 -17.26 0.96 -13.63
CA ASN A 78 -18.64 0.72 -14.00
C ASN A 78 -19.60 0.60 -12.79
N GLU A 79 -19.09 0.46 -11.60
CA GLU A 79 -19.89 0.42 -10.37
C GLU A 79 -20.02 1.80 -9.73
N PHE A 80 -19.09 2.68 -10.07
CA PHE A 80 -19.06 4.03 -9.58
C PHE A 80 -19.12 4.98 -10.73
N ASN A 81 -19.93 5.98 -10.61
CA ASN A 81 -19.70 7.17 -11.36
C ASN A 81 -18.65 7.98 -10.60
N VAL A 82 -17.39 7.77 -10.97
CA VAL A 82 -16.26 8.36 -10.23
C VAL A 82 -16.27 9.88 -10.25
N PHE A 83 -17.09 10.46 -11.12
CA PHE A 83 -17.25 11.91 -11.20
C PHE A 83 -18.49 12.39 -10.49
N ASP A 84 -19.26 11.48 -9.90
CA ASP A 84 -20.43 11.82 -9.11
C ASP A 84 -19.99 12.18 -7.69
N PRO A 85 -20.19 13.43 -7.25
CA PRO A 85 -19.76 13.84 -5.92
C PRO A 85 -20.46 13.09 -4.79
N ALA A 86 -21.56 12.43 -5.06
CA ALA A 86 -22.26 11.62 -4.05
C ALA A 86 -21.52 10.31 -3.75
N VAL A 87 -20.62 9.88 -4.62
CA VAL A 87 -19.86 8.64 -4.47
C VAL A 87 -18.53 8.89 -3.77
N VAL A 88 -18.01 10.05 -3.90
CA VAL A 88 -16.66 10.42 -3.40
C VAL A 88 -16.64 10.76 -1.92
#